data_db6615e7fa9dddb364e3f7f99b76d7b5
#
_entry.id   db6615e7fa9dddb364e3f7f99b76d7b5
#
_cell.length_a   1.000
_cell.length_b   1.000
_cell.length_c   1.000
_cell.angle_alpha   90.00
_cell.angle_beta   90.00
_cell.angle_gamma   90.00
#
_symmetry.space_group_name_H-M   'P 1'
#
loop_
_entity.id
_entity.type
_entity.pdbx_description
1 polymer ?
#
loop_
_entity_poly.entity_id
_entity_poly.type
_entity_poly.pdbx_seq_one_letter_code
_entity_poly.pdbx_strand_id
1 'polypeptide(L)'
;VVLAVAMVGVNVMLPNSMISRMVNNIAGYQQSWDNSKANTAGLDLDYYKADYDKDSIGDAEKQLDRQIANEGYVLLKNDGNTMPFEQGTTFSFFGESVKNLTATQSVLTQFTGAKGNSNQLKDSFESRGFEVNQTLMDFYTKGAGSKYTMGTGSINFGAAEDFRINECPLSELESADGVLDSTKDTVPVFVMRRVAGEGRDMPR
;
A
#
# COMPACT_ATOMS: atom_id res chain seq x y z
N VAL A 1 -29.16 22.18 -21.15
CA VAL A 1 -28.66 22.71 -19.86
C VAL A 1 -27.53 21.84 -19.35
N VAL A 2 -27.70 20.51 -19.18
CA VAL A 2 -26.66 19.62 -18.63
C VAL A 2 -25.36 19.65 -19.44
N LEU A 3 -25.46 19.62 -20.78
CA LEU A 3 -24.29 19.66 -21.66
C LEU A 3 -23.52 21.01 -21.54
N ALA A 4 -24.25 22.11 -21.42
CA ALA A 4 -23.64 23.43 -21.26
C ALA A 4 -22.92 23.55 -19.89
N VAL A 5 -23.50 23.05 -18.82
CA VAL A 5 -22.87 23.02 -17.49
C VAL A 5 -21.62 22.12 -17.51
N ALA A 6 -21.68 20.95 -18.15
CA ALA A 6 -20.54 20.08 -18.32
C ALA A 6 -19.41 20.75 -19.13
N MET A 7 -19.72 21.42 -20.22
CA MET A 7 -18.73 22.14 -21.03
C MET A 7 -18.07 23.30 -20.25
N VAL A 8 -18.85 24.08 -19.49
CA VAL A 8 -18.30 25.12 -18.63
C VAL A 8 -17.42 24.51 -17.53
N GLY A 9 -17.88 23.44 -16.89
CA GLY A 9 -17.11 22.74 -15.86
C GLY A 9 -15.76 22.25 -16.40
N VAL A 10 -15.75 21.63 -17.56
CA VAL A 10 -14.53 21.15 -18.21
C VAL A 10 -13.59 22.32 -18.55
N ASN A 11 -14.12 23.42 -19.13
CA ASN A 11 -13.30 24.58 -19.47
C ASN A 11 -12.73 25.33 -18.26
N VAL A 12 -13.38 25.25 -17.10
CA VAL A 12 -12.85 25.83 -15.85
C VAL A 12 -11.82 24.90 -15.19
N MET A 13 -12.01 23.58 -15.29
CA MET A 13 -11.14 22.59 -14.64
C MET A 13 -9.87 22.30 -15.45
N LEU A 14 -9.94 22.21 -16.77
CA LEU A 14 -8.79 21.88 -17.62
C LEU A 14 -7.60 22.86 -17.53
N PRO A 15 -7.79 24.18 -17.34
CA PRO A 15 -6.67 25.08 -17.13
C PRO A 15 -5.90 24.83 -15.84
N ASN A 16 -6.50 24.10 -14.88
CA ASN A 16 -5.81 23.73 -13.67
C ASN A 16 -4.79 22.60 -13.97
N SER A 17 -3.51 22.93 -13.86
CA SER A 17 -2.41 22.04 -14.24
C SER A 17 -2.44 20.69 -13.49
N MET A 18 -2.96 20.67 -12.28
CA MET A 18 -3.08 19.45 -11.46
C MET A 18 -4.20 18.56 -12.00
N ILE A 19 -5.37 19.13 -12.28
CA ILE A 19 -6.52 18.39 -12.81
C ILE A 19 -6.23 17.90 -14.22
N SER A 20 -5.59 18.72 -15.04
CA SER A 20 -5.20 18.34 -16.40
C SER A 20 -4.24 17.13 -16.40
N ARG A 21 -3.21 17.15 -15.54
CA ARG A 21 -2.28 16.00 -15.41
C ARG A 21 -3.00 14.73 -14.96
N MET A 22 -3.91 14.87 -14.04
CA MET A 22 -4.68 13.77 -13.50
C MET A 22 -5.61 13.15 -14.55
N VAL A 23 -6.33 13.98 -15.30
CA VAL A 23 -7.19 13.55 -16.42
C VAL A 23 -6.33 12.89 -17.51
N ASN A 24 -5.19 13.44 -17.85
CA ASN A 24 -4.27 12.89 -18.85
C ASN A 24 -3.74 11.51 -18.41
N ASN A 25 -3.36 11.36 -17.14
CA ASN A 25 -2.90 10.07 -16.61
C ASN A 25 -4.00 9.01 -16.65
N ILE A 26 -5.24 9.37 -16.28
CA ILE A 26 -6.39 8.44 -16.31
C ILE A 26 -6.74 8.06 -17.76
N ALA A 27 -6.68 9.01 -18.67
CA ALA A 27 -6.96 8.78 -20.08
C ALA A 27 -5.82 8.11 -20.84
N GLY A 28 -4.70 7.81 -20.17
CA GLY A 28 -3.51 7.24 -20.81
C GLY A 28 -2.79 8.20 -21.76
N TYR A 29 -3.07 9.49 -21.67
CA TYR A 29 -2.39 10.51 -22.46
C TYR A 29 -0.97 10.69 -21.94
N GLN A 30 0.02 10.35 -22.75
CA GLN A 30 1.40 10.73 -22.49
C GLN A 30 1.66 12.13 -23.08
N GLN A 31 2.18 13.01 -22.25
CA GLN A 31 2.60 14.33 -22.71
C GLN A 31 3.86 14.14 -23.59
N SER A 32 3.73 14.35 -24.89
CA SER A 32 4.88 14.37 -25.79
C SER A 32 5.40 15.81 -25.91
N TRP A 33 6.70 15.96 -25.82
CA TRP A 33 7.38 17.22 -26.03
C TRP A 33 7.88 17.27 -27.48
N ASP A 34 7.44 18.24 -28.24
CA ASP A 34 8.01 18.51 -29.56
C ASP A 34 9.27 19.35 -29.39
N ASN A 35 10.42 18.70 -29.42
CA ASN A 35 11.72 19.37 -29.37
C ASN A 35 12.30 19.73 -30.76
N SER A 36 11.54 19.56 -31.81
CA SER A 36 12.00 19.80 -33.20
C SER A 36 12.56 21.21 -33.46
N LYS A 37 12.15 22.16 -32.62
CA LYS A 37 12.60 23.58 -32.72
C LYS A 37 13.56 23.96 -31.59
N ALA A 38 13.91 23.03 -30.70
CA ALA A 38 14.83 23.31 -29.60
C ALA A 38 16.26 23.41 -30.15
N ASN A 39 16.99 24.44 -29.73
CA ASN A 39 18.43 24.50 -30.00
C ASN A 39 19.16 23.55 -29.04
N THR A 40 19.54 22.41 -29.57
CA THR A 40 20.22 21.33 -28.81
C THR A 40 21.72 21.33 -29.07
N ALA A 41 22.24 22.31 -29.80
CA ALA A 41 23.67 22.38 -30.12
C ALA A 41 24.50 22.50 -28.83
N GLY A 42 25.42 21.56 -28.61
CA GLY A 42 26.28 21.55 -27.46
C GLY A 42 25.68 20.94 -26.19
N LEU A 43 24.48 20.40 -26.27
CA LEU A 43 23.88 19.64 -25.16
C LEU A 43 24.18 18.15 -25.33
N ASP A 44 24.61 17.51 -24.24
CA ASP A 44 24.68 16.04 -24.15
C ASP A 44 23.27 15.52 -23.87
N LEU A 45 22.56 15.10 -24.92
CA LEU A 45 21.21 14.54 -24.80
C LEU A 45 21.21 13.05 -24.47
N ASP A 46 22.38 12.43 -24.46
CA ASP A 46 22.54 11.02 -24.10
C ASP A 46 22.73 10.81 -22.59
N TYR A 47 22.84 11.90 -21.84
CA TYR A 47 23.10 11.85 -20.39
C TYR A 47 22.03 11.11 -19.59
N TYR A 48 20.80 11.11 -20.05
CA TYR A 48 19.66 10.47 -19.40
C TYR A 48 19.14 9.25 -20.17
N LYS A 49 20.01 8.49 -20.82
CA LYS A 49 19.59 7.22 -21.38
C LYS A 49 19.09 6.32 -20.27
N ALA A 50 17.85 5.89 -20.39
CA ALA A 50 17.32 4.83 -19.56
C ALA A 50 17.86 3.49 -20.06
N ASP A 51 18.49 2.72 -19.19
CA ASP A 51 18.96 1.37 -19.48
C ASP A 51 17.80 0.35 -19.46
N TYR A 52 16.60 0.82 -19.18
CA TYR A 52 15.39 0.01 -19.04
C TYR A 52 14.31 0.48 -20.00
N ASP A 53 13.60 -0.47 -20.58
CA ASP A 53 12.36 -0.20 -21.30
C ASP A 53 11.14 -0.32 -20.37
N LYS A 54 9.97 -0.05 -20.92
CA LYS A 54 8.71 -0.06 -20.16
C LYS A 54 8.40 -1.44 -19.56
N ASP A 55 8.85 -2.52 -20.21
CA ASP A 55 8.51 -3.87 -19.80
C ASP A 55 9.49 -4.41 -18.75
N SER A 56 10.75 -3.97 -18.81
CA SER A 56 11.82 -4.42 -17.91
C SER A 56 11.98 -3.56 -16.65
N ILE A 57 11.51 -2.31 -16.65
CA ILE A 57 11.71 -1.38 -15.54
C ILE A 57 11.12 -1.91 -14.21
N GLY A 58 9.96 -2.58 -14.26
CA GLY A 58 9.31 -3.09 -13.06
C GLY A 58 10.11 -4.22 -12.38
N ASP A 59 10.81 -5.03 -13.12
CA ASP A 59 11.66 -6.09 -12.55
C ASP A 59 12.99 -5.52 -12.04
N ALA A 60 13.55 -4.52 -12.71
CA ALA A 60 14.72 -3.79 -12.25
C ALA A 60 14.42 -3.04 -10.93
N GLU A 61 13.27 -2.40 -10.82
CA GLU A 61 12.80 -1.74 -9.60
C GLU A 61 12.70 -2.73 -8.44
N LYS A 62 12.05 -3.87 -8.61
CA LYS A 62 11.96 -4.91 -7.58
C LYS A 62 13.32 -5.47 -7.16
N GLN A 63 14.25 -5.58 -8.09
CA GLN A 63 15.60 -6.03 -7.77
C GLN A 63 16.35 -5.00 -6.94
N LEU A 64 16.25 -3.73 -7.32
CA LEU A 64 16.86 -2.62 -6.58
C LEU A 64 16.25 -2.48 -5.18
N ASP A 65 14.93 -2.57 -5.04
CA ASP A 65 14.24 -2.55 -3.75
C ASP A 65 14.73 -3.66 -2.81
N ARG A 66 14.94 -4.87 -3.33
CA ARG A 66 15.51 -5.97 -2.55
C ARG A 66 16.95 -5.69 -2.12
N GLN A 67 17.75 -5.10 -3.00
CA GLN A 67 19.12 -4.74 -2.67
C GLN A 67 19.14 -3.67 -1.56
N ILE A 68 18.37 -2.61 -1.72
CA ILE A 68 18.23 -1.54 -0.71
C ILE A 68 17.78 -2.12 0.63
N ALA A 69 16.78 -3.00 0.62
CA ALA A 69 16.31 -3.64 1.84
C ALA A 69 17.41 -4.50 2.50
N ASN A 70 18.11 -5.32 1.74
CA ASN A 70 19.16 -6.18 2.27
C ASN A 70 20.35 -5.40 2.86
N GLU A 71 20.66 -4.24 2.30
CA GLU A 71 21.73 -3.38 2.79
C GLU A 71 21.28 -2.46 3.94
N GLY A 72 19.98 -2.12 3.98
CA GLY A 72 19.41 -1.17 4.94
C GLY A 72 18.92 -1.78 6.25
N TYR A 73 18.59 -3.06 6.28
CA TYR A 73 18.09 -3.70 7.50
C TYR A 73 19.24 -4.06 8.45
N VAL A 74 19.11 -3.64 9.71
CA VAL A 74 20.05 -3.94 10.76
C VAL A 74 19.35 -4.68 11.88
N LEU A 75 19.82 -5.88 12.21
CA LEU A 75 19.36 -6.65 13.36
C LEU A 75 20.06 -6.12 14.63
N LEU A 76 19.35 -5.32 15.42
CA LEU A 76 19.93 -4.67 16.61
C LEU A 76 20.08 -5.62 17.79
N LYS A 77 19.26 -6.65 17.89
CA LYS A 77 19.25 -7.61 19.01
C LYS A 77 18.69 -8.95 18.56
N ASN A 78 19.32 -10.03 18.95
CA ASN A 78 18.88 -11.39 18.67
C ASN A 78 19.29 -12.31 19.85
N ASP A 79 18.65 -12.11 20.99
CA ASP A 79 18.94 -12.89 22.17
C ASP A 79 18.46 -14.34 21.95
N GLY A 80 19.29 -15.29 22.33
CA GLY A 80 18.98 -16.71 22.19
C GLY A 80 18.96 -17.22 20.75
N ASN A 81 19.48 -16.48 19.78
CA ASN A 81 19.49 -16.86 18.35
C ASN A 81 18.09 -17.18 17.82
N THR A 82 17.07 -16.39 18.20
CA THR A 82 15.69 -16.58 17.77
C THR A 82 15.54 -16.40 16.24
N MET A 83 16.38 -15.58 15.64
CA MET A 83 16.41 -15.37 14.19
C MET A 83 17.72 -15.88 13.60
N PRO A 84 17.74 -16.39 12.37
CA PRO A 84 16.57 -16.55 11.47
C PRO A 84 15.63 -17.65 11.91
N PHE A 85 14.34 -17.53 11.58
CA PHE A 85 13.37 -18.61 11.80
C PHE A 85 13.58 -19.73 10.78
N GLU A 86 13.32 -20.96 11.22
CA GLU A 86 13.37 -22.13 10.34
C GLU A 86 12.18 -22.13 9.38
N GLN A 87 12.38 -22.71 8.20
CA GLN A 87 11.27 -22.94 7.26
C GLN A 87 10.22 -23.85 7.89
N GLY A 88 8.95 -23.58 7.56
CA GLY A 88 7.83 -24.26 8.20
C GLY A 88 7.40 -23.65 9.55
N THR A 89 8.12 -22.63 10.05
CA THR A 89 7.65 -21.89 11.22
C THR A 89 6.30 -21.23 10.93
N THR A 90 5.33 -21.46 11.82
CA THR A 90 3.99 -20.86 11.70
C THR A 90 3.93 -19.51 12.40
N PHE A 91 3.42 -18.52 11.70
CA PHE A 91 3.22 -17.16 12.20
C PHE A 91 1.74 -16.86 12.41
N SER A 92 1.41 -16.24 13.53
CA SER A 92 0.07 -15.74 13.85
C SER A 92 0.04 -14.22 13.78
N PHE A 93 -0.66 -13.67 12.80
CA PHE A 93 -0.77 -12.23 12.58
C PHE A 93 -1.95 -11.66 13.34
N PHE A 94 -1.69 -10.75 14.27
CA PHE A 94 -2.68 -10.04 15.07
C PHE A 94 -2.85 -8.60 14.59
N GLY A 95 -4.07 -8.12 14.65
CA GLY A 95 -4.44 -6.74 14.35
C GLY A 95 -5.31 -6.61 13.10
N GLU A 96 -6.15 -5.62 13.09
CA GLU A 96 -7.05 -5.32 11.96
C GLU A 96 -6.30 -5.16 10.65
N SER A 97 -5.11 -4.57 10.71
CA SER A 97 -4.30 -4.21 9.55
C SER A 97 -3.71 -5.41 8.78
N VAL A 98 -3.79 -6.63 9.32
CA VAL A 98 -3.40 -7.85 8.60
C VAL A 98 -4.23 -8.10 7.35
N LYS A 99 -5.48 -7.60 7.32
CA LYS A 99 -6.40 -7.74 6.19
C LYS A 99 -5.97 -6.94 4.97
N ASN A 100 -5.33 -5.81 5.21
CA ASN A 100 -5.03 -4.85 4.16
C ASN A 100 -3.80 -4.02 4.54
N LEU A 101 -2.64 -4.66 4.51
CA LEU A 101 -1.37 -3.99 4.70
C LEU A 101 -0.97 -3.30 3.38
N THR A 102 -1.64 -2.20 3.06
CA THR A 102 -1.20 -1.33 1.97
C THR A 102 -0.24 -0.29 2.53
N ALA A 103 1.01 -0.33 2.11
CA ALA A 103 2.03 0.62 2.54
C ALA A 103 1.73 2.04 2.05
N THR A 104 1.05 2.18 0.91
CA THR A 104 0.63 3.46 0.35
C THR A 104 -0.70 3.31 -0.37
N GLN A 105 -1.70 4.06 0.08
CA GLN A 105 -2.81 4.37 -0.80
C GLN A 105 -2.40 5.60 -1.62
N SER A 106 -1.94 5.40 -2.84
CA SER A 106 -1.75 6.53 -3.73
C SER A 106 -3.12 7.13 -4.08
N VAL A 107 -3.14 8.42 -4.31
CA VAL A 107 -4.32 9.14 -4.82
C VAL A 107 -4.92 8.39 -6.02
N LEU A 108 -4.06 7.83 -6.86
CA LEU A 108 -4.46 7.08 -8.06
C LEU A 108 -5.24 5.79 -7.72
N THR A 109 -4.84 5.03 -6.70
CA THR A 109 -5.55 3.80 -6.31
C THR A 109 -6.96 4.09 -5.80
N GLN A 110 -7.19 5.25 -5.24
CA GLN A 110 -8.52 5.67 -4.79
C GLN A 110 -9.44 6.03 -5.96
N PHE A 111 -8.91 6.66 -6.99
CA PHE A 111 -9.70 7.00 -8.18
C PHE A 111 -9.95 5.81 -9.10
N THR A 112 -8.99 4.91 -9.20
CA THR A 112 -9.09 3.72 -10.08
C THR A 112 -9.80 2.56 -9.41
N GLY A 113 -10.06 2.62 -8.11
CA GLY A 113 -10.61 1.50 -7.34
C GLY A 113 -9.67 0.30 -7.29
N ALA A 114 -8.41 0.47 -7.64
CA ALA A 114 -7.40 -0.57 -7.53
C ALA A 114 -7.28 -0.95 -6.05
N LYS A 115 -7.79 -2.12 -5.72
CA LYS A 115 -7.63 -2.68 -4.38
C LYS A 115 -6.19 -3.14 -4.25
N GLY A 116 -5.50 -2.63 -3.22
CA GLY A 116 -4.23 -3.22 -2.81
C GLY A 116 -4.43 -4.74 -2.57
N ASN A 117 -3.41 -5.53 -2.82
CA ASN A 117 -3.48 -6.96 -2.56
C ASN A 117 -3.67 -7.18 -1.06
N SER A 118 -4.84 -7.65 -0.66
CA SER A 118 -5.21 -7.87 0.74
C SER A 118 -4.40 -8.98 1.43
N ASN A 119 -3.66 -9.78 0.65
CA ASN A 119 -2.90 -10.91 1.17
C ASN A 119 -1.37 -10.70 1.11
N GLN A 120 -0.90 -9.50 0.85
CA GLN A 120 0.54 -9.23 0.64
C GLN A 120 1.42 -9.77 1.77
N LEU A 121 1.00 -9.61 3.03
CA LEU A 121 1.76 -10.08 4.17
C LEU A 121 1.82 -11.62 4.20
N LYS A 122 0.67 -12.27 4.10
CA LYS A 122 0.55 -13.72 4.06
C LYS A 122 1.37 -14.30 2.91
N ASP A 123 1.13 -13.82 1.68
CA ASP A 123 1.80 -14.31 0.47
C ASP A 123 3.33 -14.12 0.56
N SER A 124 3.78 -13.03 1.20
CA SER A 124 5.20 -12.76 1.40
C SER A 124 5.87 -13.77 2.34
N PHE A 125 5.19 -14.19 3.41
CA PHE A 125 5.70 -15.19 4.32
C PHE A 125 5.67 -16.60 3.70
N GLU A 126 4.55 -16.97 3.08
CA GLU A 126 4.40 -18.28 2.44
C GLU A 126 5.38 -18.47 1.27
N SER A 127 5.66 -17.42 0.49
CA SER A 127 6.66 -17.47 -0.58
C SER A 127 8.09 -17.69 -0.08
N ARG A 128 8.33 -17.50 1.22
CA ARG A 128 9.62 -17.73 1.88
C ARG A 128 9.67 -19.06 2.64
N GLY A 129 8.63 -19.91 2.52
CA GLY A 129 8.57 -21.22 3.14
C GLY A 129 8.10 -21.20 4.59
N PHE A 130 7.48 -20.11 5.05
CA PHE A 130 6.82 -20.01 6.33
C PHE A 130 5.35 -20.38 6.22
N GLU A 131 4.74 -20.74 7.34
CA GLU A 131 3.31 -20.99 7.43
C GLU A 131 2.60 -19.81 8.11
N VAL A 132 1.35 -19.58 7.73
CA VAL A 132 0.51 -18.56 8.34
C VAL A 132 -0.71 -19.19 8.98
N ASN A 133 -1.00 -18.83 10.23
CA ASN A 133 -2.15 -19.30 10.95
C ASN A 133 -3.45 -18.87 10.25
N GLN A 134 -4.03 -19.78 9.50
CA GLN A 134 -5.21 -19.52 8.67
C GLN A 134 -6.46 -19.29 9.55
N THR A 135 -6.57 -19.92 10.70
CA THR A 135 -7.70 -19.73 11.63
C THR A 135 -7.78 -18.29 12.11
N LEU A 136 -6.64 -17.72 12.53
CA LEU A 136 -6.57 -16.32 12.92
C LEU A 136 -6.79 -15.36 11.74
N MET A 137 -6.25 -15.67 10.56
CA MET A 137 -6.50 -14.90 9.33
C MET A 137 -7.98 -14.90 8.95
N ASP A 138 -8.64 -16.04 9.05
CA ASP A 138 -10.07 -16.14 8.75
C ASP A 138 -10.93 -15.39 9.78
N PHE A 139 -10.53 -15.37 11.05
CA PHE A 139 -11.19 -14.54 12.06
C PHE A 139 -11.22 -13.06 11.64
N TYR A 140 -10.07 -12.50 11.20
CA TYR A 140 -10.01 -11.10 10.78
C TYR A 140 -10.64 -10.82 9.41
N THR A 141 -10.61 -11.78 8.49
CA THR A 141 -11.06 -11.53 7.10
C THR A 141 -12.52 -11.90 6.87
N LYS A 142 -13.04 -12.91 7.54
CA LYS A 142 -14.38 -13.50 7.34
C LYS A 142 -15.19 -13.63 8.62
N GLY A 143 -14.51 -13.74 9.76
CA GLY A 143 -15.12 -13.96 11.08
C GLY A 143 -15.52 -12.67 11.79
N ALA A 144 -15.67 -12.75 13.11
CA ALA A 144 -16.11 -11.65 13.98
C ALA A 144 -15.19 -10.43 13.92
N GLY A 145 -13.89 -10.63 13.65
CA GLY A 145 -12.92 -9.55 13.47
C GLY A 145 -13.08 -8.75 12.18
N SER A 146 -13.83 -9.26 11.20
CA SER A 146 -13.94 -8.63 9.87
C SER A 146 -14.64 -7.27 9.88
N LYS A 147 -15.51 -7.01 10.86
CA LYS A 147 -16.23 -5.75 11.05
C LYS A 147 -15.35 -4.59 11.52
N TYR A 148 -14.19 -4.89 12.09
CA TYR A 148 -13.25 -3.87 12.56
C TYR A 148 -12.39 -3.42 11.39
N THR A 149 -12.41 -2.12 11.10
CA THR A 149 -11.67 -1.52 9.99
C THR A 149 -11.14 -0.16 10.39
N MET A 150 -9.89 0.11 10.10
CA MET A 150 -9.29 1.43 10.28
C MET A 150 -9.97 2.46 9.39
N GLY A 151 -9.93 3.70 9.83
CA GLY A 151 -10.35 4.84 9.02
C GLY A 151 -9.53 4.95 7.73
N THR A 152 -10.05 5.70 6.78
CA THR A 152 -9.43 5.90 5.45
C THR A 152 -8.41 7.02 5.41
N GLY A 153 -8.29 7.79 6.49
CA GLY A 153 -7.44 8.97 6.55
C GLY A 153 -8.08 10.21 5.96
N SER A 154 -7.26 11.17 5.60
CA SER A 154 -7.68 12.35 4.86
C SER A 154 -7.05 12.31 3.48
N ILE A 155 -7.89 12.27 2.46
CA ILE A 155 -7.46 12.51 1.09
C ILE A 155 -8.25 13.68 0.55
N ASN A 156 -7.54 14.69 0.21
CA ASN A 156 -7.96 16.06 0.04
C ASN A 156 -8.88 16.38 -1.15
N PHE A 157 -9.73 15.48 -1.59
CA PHE A 157 -10.66 15.78 -2.70
C PHE A 157 -12.12 15.87 -2.26
N GLY A 158 -12.36 16.41 -1.05
CA GLY A 158 -13.71 16.64 -0.54
C GLY A 158 -14.33 15.43 0.17
N ALA A 159 -13.56 14.37 0.39
CA ALA A 159 -13.99 13.27 1.24
C ALA A 159 -13.90 13.66 2.72
N ALA A 160 -14.80 13.17 3.53
CA ALA A 160 -14.76 13.35 4.96
C ALA A 160 -13.49 12.70 5.55
N GLU A 161 -12.86 13.38 6.48
CA GLU A 161 -11.72 12.85 7.22
C GLU A 161 -12.15 11.71 8.12
N ASP A 162 -11.43 10.59 8.08
CA ASP A 162 -11.68 9.44 8.95
C ASP A 162 -10.37 8.88 9.51
N PHE A 163 -10.01 9.34 10.69
CA PHE A 163 -8.79 8.92 11.41
C PHE A 163 -9.07 7.87 12.49
N ARG A 164 -10.20 7.19 12.43
CA ARG A 164 -10.56 6.20 13.45
C ARG A 164 -9.53 5.09 13.53
N ILE A 165 -9.15 4.78 14.75
CA ILE A 165 -8.48 3.53 15.11
C ILE A 165 -9.60 2.60 15.57
N ASN A 166 -9.83 1.53 14.84
CA ASN A 166 -10.91 0.60 15.11
C ASN A 166 -10.35 -0.83 15.11
N GLU A 167 -9.48 -1.08 16.07
CA GLU A 167 -8.92 -2.40 16.33
C GLU A 167 -9.97 -3.33 16.95
N CYS A 168 -9.83 -4.63 16.66
CA CYS A 168 -10.66 -5.65 17.24
C CYS A 168 -10.33 -5.80 18.73
N PRO A 169 -11.31 -5.66 19.65
CA PRO A 169 -11.07 -5.88 21.07
C PRO A 169 -10.64 -7.30 21.36
N LEU A 170 -9.79 -7.49 22.37
CA LEU A 170 -9.34 -8.81 22.81
C LEU A 170 -10.52 -9.73 23.15
N SER A 171 -11.58 -9.19 23.74
CA SER A 171 -12.79 -9.94 24.08
C SER A 171 -13.47 -10.63 22.90
N GLU A 172 -13.36 -10.08 21.69
CA GLU A 172 -13.88 -10.73 20.47
C GLU A 172 -13.02 -11.94 20.08
N LEU A 173 -11.70 -11.84 20.24
CA LEU A 173 -10.79 -12.96 20.04
C LEU A 173 -11.00 -14.07 21.08
N GLU A 174 -11.19 -13.67 22.34
CA GLU A 174 -11.45 -14.62 23.46
C GLU A 174 -12.78 -15.36 23.31
N SER A 175 -13.78 -14.68 22.75
CA SER A 175 -15.11 -15.27 22.52
C SER A 175 -15.19 -16.15 21.27
N ALA A 176 -14.22 -16.04 20.37
CA ALA A 176 -14.17 -16.81 19.12
C ALA A 176 -13.58 -18.19 19.38
N ASP A 177 -14.40 -19.24 19.23
CA ASP A 177 -14.03 -20.61 19.53
C ASP A 177 -12.77 -21.05 18.73
N GLY A 178 -11.79 -21.56 19.47
CA GLY A 178 -10.56 -22.09 18.91
C GLY A 178 -9.57 -21.08 18.31
N VAL A 179 -9.94 -19.79 18.19
CA VAL A 179 -9.08 -18.80 17.54
C VAL A 179 -7.79 -18.55 18.32
N LEU A 180 -7.88 -18.25 19.61
CA LEU A 180 -6.69 -18.07 20.45
C LEU A 180 -5.94 -19.38 20.67
N ASP A 181 -6.64 -20.51 20.76
CA ASP A 181 -6.00 -21.79 20.87
C ASP A 181 -5.15 -22.13 19.64
N SER A 182 -5.56 -21.70 18.46
CA SER A 182 -4.80 -21.91 17.21
C SER A 182 -3.47 -21.15 17.17
N THR A 183 -3.28 -20.17 18.05
CA THR A 183 -2.03 -19.39 18.11
C THR A 183 -0.97 -20.00 19.03
N LYS A 184 -1.30 -21.07 19.75
CA LYS A 184 -0.34 -21.77 20.58
C LYS A 184 0.77 -22.37 19.72
N ASP A 185 1.98 -22.31 20.22
CA ASP A 185 3.19 -22.82 19.54
C ASP A 185 3.49 -22.14 18.18
N THR A 186 2.96 -20.94 17.97
CA THR A 186 3.25 -20.10 16.79
C THR A 186 4.02 -18.83 17.18
N VAL A 187 4.62 -18.17 16.20
CA VAL A 187 5.29 -16.89 16.42
C VAL A 187 4.26 -15.75 16.26
N PRO A 188 3.96 -14.99 17.31
CA PRO A 188 3.01 -13.88 17.22
C PRO A 188 3.64 -12.67 16.52
N VAL A 189 2.92 -12.10 15.57
CA VAL A 189 3.27 -10.86 14.87
C VAL A 189 2.12 -9.87 15.01
N PHE A 190 2.38 -8.75 15.66
CA PHE A 190 1.39 -7.68 15.83
C PHE A 190 1.57 -6.65 14.72
N VAL A 191 0.56 -6.55 13.86
CA VAL A 191 0.54 -5.62 12.74
C VAL A 191 -0.20 -4.35 13.14
N MET A 192 0.55 -3.29 13.37
CA MET A 192 0.02 -2.00 13.79
C MET A 192 0.13 -1.00 12.64
N ARG A 193 -0.95 -0.34 12.34
CA ARG A 193 -1.01 0.76 11.37
C ARG A 193 -1.60 2.00 12.01
N ARG A 194 -1.01 3.14 11.73
CA ARG A 194 -1.58 4.44 12.06
C ARG A 194 -2.08 5.11 10.80
N VAL A 195 -3.32 5.54 10.82
CA VAL A 195 -3.89 6.32 9.73
C VAL A 195 -3.41 7.76 9.84
N ALA A 196 -2.91 8.31 8.76
CA ALA A 196 -2.46 9.69 8.65
C ALA A 196 -3.03 10.33 7.38
N GLY A 197 -2.92 11.64 7.27
CA GLY A 197 -3.33 12.40 6.08
C GLY A 197 -2.29 13.45 5.72
N GLU A 198 -2.07 13.66 4.45
CA GLU A 198 -1.20 14.71 3.96
C GLU A 198 -1.82 16.09 4.20
N GLY A 199 -1.03 17.03 4.73
CA GLY A 199 -1.50 18.38 5.02
C GLY A 199 -2.46 18.52 6.21
N ARG A 200 -2.52 17.50 7.08
CA ARG A 200 -3.36 17.49 8.29
C ARG A 200 -2.58 16.96 9.48
N ASP A 201 -2.85 17.55 10.63
CA ASP A 201 -2.35 17.03 11.91
C ASP A 201 -3.13 15.77 12.28
N MET A 202 -2.43 14.80 12.85
CA MET A 202 -3.09 13.64 13.43
C MET A 202 -3.89 14.06 14.67
N PRO A 203 -5.09 13.50 14.87
CA PRO A 203 -5.83 13.71 16.11
C PRO A 203 -4.98 13.31 17.32
N ARG A 204 -5.02 14.15 18.35
CA ARG A 204 -4.33 13.93 19.63
C ARG A 204 -5.15 13.03 20.54
#